data_7026922f8cfaf54eaf41d4c8a5808fac
#
_entry.id   7026922f8cfaf54eaf41d4c8a5808fac
#
_cell.length_a   1.000
_cell.length_b   1.000
_cell.length_c   1.000
_cell.angle_alpha   90.00
_cell.angle_beta   90.00
_cell.angle_gamma   90.00
#
_symmetry.space_group_name_H-M   'P 1'
#
loop_
_entity.id
_entity.type
_entity.pdbx_description
1 polymer ?
#
loop_
_entity_poly.entity_id
_entity_poly.type
_entity_poly.pdbx_seq_one_letter_code
_entity_poly.pdbx_strand_id
1 'polypeptide(L)'
;MATYLPRGSVLSIEAKDLLAPTEGTTKIWNKITEHNRSDISLSVERIEKVIRTSNGTLRKNHIADKRRFSMSWTMLPSYRTLTVDEGWGAEDLRSFYLSEDGKKEFNIRINLAKGGTDTSSSGALYTPTMAKTSSELYTVLFGFCIFSVVKSGLEAHWNVSIELEEV
;
A
#
# COMPACT_ATOMS: atom_id res chain seq x y z
N MET A 1 -16.89 -26.87 -0.55
CA MET A 1 -16.27 -25.89 0.37
C MET A 1 -15.80 -24.73 -0.46
N ALA A 2 -16.38 -23.55 -0.27
CA ALA A 2 -15.90 -22.36 -0.97
C ALA A 2 -14.55 -21.95 -0.36
N THR A 3 -13.51 -21.96 -1.17
CA THR A 3 -12.20 -21.46 -0.77
C THR A 3 -12.31 -19.93 -0.69
N TYR A 4 -12.50 -19.40 0.51
CA TYR A 4 -12.40 -17.98 0.74
C TYR A 4 -10.96 -17.55 0.53
N LEU A 5 -10.67 -16.94 -0.58
CA LEU A 5 -9.47 -16.11 -0.69
C LEU A 5 -9.60 -15.01 0.37
N PRO A 6 -8.59 -14.80 1.22
CA PRO A 6 -8.65 -13.71 2.18
C PRO A 6 -8.80 -12.40 1.41
N ARG A 7 -9.96 -11.78 1.50
CA ARG A 7 -10.24 -10.44 0.93
C ARG A 7 -9.57 -9.36 1.80
N GLY A 8 -8.27 -9.50 2.01
CA GLY A 8 -7.48 -8.46 2.63
C GLY A 8 -6.97 -7.55 1.53
N SER A 9 -7.26 -6.25 1.61
CA SER A 9 -6.59 -5.28 0.77
C SER A 9 -5.09 -5.42 0.94
N VAL A 10 -4.35 -5.40 -0.17
CA VAL A 10 -2.88 -5.46 -0.15
C VAL A 10 -2.32 -4.25 0.58
N LEU A 11 -2.95 -3.08 0.45
CA LEU A 11 -2.51 -1.84 1.07
C LEU A 11 -3.54 -1.31 2.09
N SER A 12 -3.06 -0.94 3.26
CA SER A 12 -3.84 -0.21 4.26
C SER A 12 -3.05 0.98 4.80
N ILE A 13 -3.72 2.07 5.07
CA ILE A 13 -3.16 3.30 5.64
C ILE A 13 -3.67 3.46 7.07
N GLU A 14 -2.78 3.80 8.00
CA GLU A 14 -3.14 4.14 9.37
C GLU A 14 -3.55 5.62 9.43
N ALA A 15 -4.84 5.86 9.55
CA ALA A 15 -5.42 7.21 9.60
C ALA A 15 -6.63 7.25 10.52
N LYS A 16 -7.07 8.46 10.86
CA LYS A 16 -8.35 8.64 11.56
C LYS A 16 -9.49 8.12 10.71
N ASP A 17 -10.51 7.57 11.35
CA ASP A 17 -11.72 7.16 10.65
C ASP A 17 -12.44 8.41 10.11
N LEU A 18 -12.50 8.54 8.79
CA LEU A 18 -13.17 9.65 8.11
C LEU A 18 -14.69 9.62 8.29
N LEU A 19 -15.25 8.49 8.71
CA LEU A 19 -16.71 8.35 8.95
C LEU A 19 -17.13 8.59 10.39
N ALA A 20 -16.19 8.59 11.33
CA ALA A 20 -16.44 8.90 12.72
C ALA A 20 -15.71 10.19 13.11
N PRO A 21 -16.18 11.37 12.69
CA PRO A 21 -15.52 12.63 12.97
C PRO A 21 -15.59 13.06 14.44
N THR A 22 -16.35 12.33 15.25
CA THR A 22 -16.57 12.63 16.67
C THR A 22 -15.76 11.70 17.55
N GLU A 23 -14.86 12.29 18.30
CA GLU A 23 -14.24 11.71 19.49
C GLU A 23 -13.17 10.63 19.26
N GLY A 24 -11.99 11.07 19.01
CA GLY A 24 -10.83 10.25 19.28
C GLY A 24 -9.67 10.48 18.34
N THR A 25 -8.53 10.68 18.92
CA THR A 25 -7.23 10.66 18.26
C THR A 25 -6.83 9.25 17.81
N THR A 26 -7.73 8.27 17.90
CA THR A 26 -7.45 6.87 17.59
C THR A 26 -7.35 6.70 16.08
N LYS A 27 -6.19 6.34 15.61
CA LYS A 27 -5.94 5.95 14.22
C LYS A 27 -6.37 4.49 14.04
N ILE A 28 -6.97 4.20 12.91
CA ILE A 28 -7.37 2.86 12.49
C ILE A 28 -6.72 2.51 11.15
N TRP A 29 -6.69 1.22 10.82
CA TRP A 29 -6.22 0.74 9.54
C TRP A 29 -7.34 0.83 8.50
N ASN A 30 -7.21 1.77 7.58
CA ASN A 30 -8.13 1.96 6.48
C ASN A 30 -7.63 1.21 5.26
N LYS A 31 -8.45 0.32 4.73
CA LYS A 31 -8.15 -0.40 3.49
C LYS A 31 -8.18 0.56 2.31
N ILE A 32 -7.21 0.46 1.43
CA ILE A 32 -7.27 1.06 0.12
C ILE A 32 -7.86 0.04 -0.84
N THR A 33 -8.79 0.46 -1.68
CA THR A 33 -9.52 -0.46 -2.55
C THR A 33 -8.60 -1.16 -3.57
N GLU A 34 -8.90 -2.42 -3.81
CA GLU A 34 -8.33 -3.21 -4.90
C GLU A 34 -9.08 -3.00 -6.24
N HIS A 35 -10.19 -2.27 -6.22
CA HIS A 35 -11.04 -2.05 -7.38
C HIS A 35 -10.27 -1.32 -8.49
N ASN A 36 -10.06 -2.00 -9.62
CA ASN A 36 -9.33 -1.47 -10.78
C ASN A 36 -7.92 -0.93 -10.47
N ARG A 37 -7.26 -1.49 -9.47
CA ARG A 37 -5.87 -1.18 -9.14
C ARG A 37 -4.92 -1.88 -10.09
N SER A 38 -3.90 -1.15 -10.56
CA SER A 38 -2.73 -1.74 -11.21
C SER A 38 -1.84 -2.47 -10.19
N ASP A 39 -0.78 -3.09 -10.67
CA ASP A 39 0.22 -3.69 -9.81
C ASP A 39 0.83 -2.66 -8.85
N ILE A 40 1.17 -3.11 -7.64
CA ILE A 40 2.00 -2.31 -6.74
C ILE A 40 3.45 -2.53 -7.14
N SER A 41 4.10 -1.48 -7.62
CA SER A 41 5.52 -1.50 -7.88
C SER A 41 6.28 -1.14 -6.61
N LEU A 42 7.15 -2.03 -6.19
CA LEU A 42 8.07 -1.83 -5.08
C LEU A 42 9.47 -1.69 -5.62
N SER A 43 10.06 -0.52 -5.51
CA SER A 43 11.46 -0.28 -5.81
C SER A 43 12.26 -0.03 -4.53
N VAL A 44 13.50 -0.48 -4.53
CA VAL A 44 14.43 -0.27 -3.41
C VAL A 44 15.59 0.57 -3.92
N GLU A 45 15.70 1.76 -3.39
CA GLU A 45 16.83 2.65 -3.66
C GLU A 45 17.91 2.41 -2.61
N ARG A 46 19.08 2.01 -3.09
CA ARG A 46 20.22 1.77 -2.22
C ARG A 46 21.08 3.01 -2.13
N ILE A 47 21.14 3.60 -0.94
CA ILE A 47 22.00 4.73 -0.65
C ILE A 47 23.36 4.20 -0.21
N GLU A 48 24.37 4.41 -1.02
CA GLU A 48 25.70 3.88 -0.79
C GLU A 48 26.79 4.86 -1.24
N LYS A 49 27.92 4.79 -0.56
CA LYS A 49 29.13 5.52 -0.96
C LYS A 49 30.15 4.56 -1.53
N VAL A 50 30.54 4.81 -2.76
CA VAL A 50 31.57 4.01 -3.45
C VAL A 50 32.84 4.85 -3.55
N ILE A 51 33.95 4.31 -3.08
CA ILE A 51 35.25 4.99 -3.06
C ILE A 51 36.29 4.04 -3.70
N ARG A 52 37.12 4.61 -4.56
CA ARG A 52 38.29 3.90 -5.07
C ARG A 52 39.53 4.34 -4.28
N THR A 53 40.20 3.39 -3.68
CA THR A 53 41.45 3.62 -2.90
C THR A 53 42.61 3.92 -3.83
N SER A 54 43.71 4.45 -3.32
CA SER A 54 44.91 4.80 -4.10
C SER A 54 45.54 3.61 -4.86
N ASN A 55 45.35 2.40 -4.36
CA ASN A 55 45.78 1.17 -5.03
C ASN A 55 44.75 0.63 -6.03
N GLY A 56 43.73 1.41 -6.38
CA GLY A 56 42.71 1.06 -7.35
C GLY A 56 41.57 0.16 -6.82
N THR A 57 41.63 -0.31 -5.59
CA THR A 57 40.59 -1.16 -5.01
C THR A 57 39.30 -0.39 -4.80
N LEU A 58 38.19 -0.93 -5.28
CA LEU A 58 36.85 -0.36 -5.06
C LEU A 58 36.33 -0.76 -3.66
N ARG A 59 35.97 0.22 -2.85
CA ARG A 59 35.32 0.01 -1.57
C ARG A 59 33.93 0.61 -1.59
N LYS A 60 32.96 -0.16 -1.08
CA LYS A 60 31.56 0.19 -1.04
C LYS A 60 31.12 0.27 0.43
N ASN A 61 30.52 1.38 0.80
CA ASN A 61 29.91 1.58 2.11
C ASN A 61 28.41 1.77 1.92
N HIS A 62 27.64 0.81 2.43
CA HIS A 62 26.19 0.84 2.42
C HIS A 62 25.72 1.75 3.57
N ILE A 63 24.80 2.69 3.29
CA ILE A 63 24.26 3.63 4.25
C ILE A 63 22.83 3.22 4.64
N ALA A 64 21.95 3.08 3.66
CA ALA A 64 20.56 2.70 3.86
C ALA A 64 19.94 2.13 2.59
N ASP A 65 18.89 1.35 2.73
CA ASP A 65 17.98 0.99 1.66
C ASP A 65 16.64 1.68 1.94
N LYS A 66 16.13 2.47 1.01
CA LYS A 66 14.83 3.15 1.09
C LYS A 66 13.90 2.55 0.05
N ARG A 67 12.64 2.39 0.42
CA ARG A 67 11.62 1.81 -0.46
C ARG A 67 10.73 2.89 -1.02
N ARG A 68 10.35 2.68 -2.28
CA ARG A 68 9.39 3.52 -2.98
C ARG A 68 8.28 2.61 -3.51
N PHE A 69 7.05 3.01 -3.25
CA PHE A 69 5.85 2.27 -3.64
C PHE A 69 5.09 3.12 -4.63
N SER A 70 4.83 2.58 -5.82
CA SER A 70 3.98 3.25 -6.80
C SER A 70 2.80 2.36 -7.19
N MET A 71 1.64 2.98 -7.37
CA MET A 71 0.41 2.31 -7.75
C MET A 71 -0.54 3.26 -8.43
N SER A 72 -1.43 2.72 -9.25
CA SER A 72 -2.44 3.51 -9.94
C SER A 72 -3.78 2.76 -10.00
N TRP A 73 -4.82 3.54 -10.14
CA TRP A 73 -6.19 3.06 -10.35
C TRP A 73 -6.76 3.70 -11.58
N THR A 74 -7.52 2.93 -12.33
CA THR A 74 -8.30 3.42 -13.47
C THR A 74 -9.78 3.27 -13.15
N MET A 75 -10.58 4.29 -13.45
CA MET A 75 -12.02 4.29 -13.19
C MET A 75 -12.37 3.97 -11.73
N LEU A 76 -11.59 4.53 -10.80
CA LEU A 76 -11.84 4.37 -9.37
C LEU A 76 -13.10 5.14 -8.95
N PRO A 77 -14.08 4.51 -8.27
CA PRO A 77 -15.24 5.22 -7.72
C PRO A 77 -14.83 6.28 -6.69
N SER A 78 -15.64 7.33 -6.56
CA SER A 78 -15.34 8.44 -5.63
C SER A 78 -15.29 8.00 -4.18
N TYR A 79 -16.23 7.19 -3.75
CA TYR A 79 -16.42 6.87 -2.33
C TYR A 79 -16.33 5.38 -2.06
N ARG A 80 -15.90 5.03 -0.85
CA ARG A 80 -15.80 3.66 -0.37
C ARG A 80 -17.09 2.85 -0.47
N THR A 81 -18.25 3.50 -0.38
CA THR A 81 -19.55 2.84 -0.52
C THR A 81 -19.82 2.32 -1.93
N LEU A 82 -19.08 2.80 -2.91
CA LEU A 82 -19.20 2.41 -4.32
C LEU A 82 -18.12 1.41 -4.74
N THR A 83 -17.14 1.15 -3.88
CA THR A 83 -16.10 0.16 -4.14
C THR A 83 -16.56 -1.25 -3.77
N VAL A 84 -16.08 -2.26 -4.48
CA VAL A 84 -16.52 -3.67 -4.31
C VAL A 84 -16.04 -4.31 -3.00
N ASP A 85 -15.05 -3.71 -2.36
CA ASP A 85 -14.39 -4.22 -1.15
C ASP A 85 -14.51 -3.28 0.05
N GLU A 86 -15.35 -2.22 -0.08
CA GLU A 86 -15.51 -1.18 0.94
C GLU A 86 -14.20 -0.46 1.33
N GLY A 87 -13.19 -0.56 0.47
CA GLY A 87 -11.94 0.19 0.62
C GLY A 87 -12.11 1.66 0.20
N TRP A 88 -11.19 2.50 0.61
CA TRP A 88 -11.21 3.93 0.26
C TRP A 88 -11.28 4.13 -1.26
N GLY A 89 -12.20 4.99 -1.67
CA GLY A 89 -12.32 5.48 -3.04
C GLY A 89 -11.42 6.70 -3.31
N ALA A 90 -11.61 7.33 -4.46
CA ALA A 90 -10.77 8.43 -4.91
C ALA A 90 -10.89 9.68 -4.01
N GLU A 91 -12.11 10.05 -3.60
CA GLU A 91 -12.33 11.21 -2.73
C GLU A 91 -11.86 10.97 -1.31
N ASP A 92 -11.94 9.73 -0.81
CA ASP A 92 -11.39 9.37 0.51
C ASP A 92 -9.87 9.54 0.51
N LEU A 93 -9.19 9.01 -0.53
CA LEU A 93 -7.74 9.18 -0.73
C LEU A 93 -7.35 10.65 -0.88
N ARG A 94 -8.12 11.42 -1.67
CA ARG A 94 -7.87 12.84 -1.87
C ARG A 94 -8.03 13.63 -0.57
N SER A 95 -9.08 13.33 0.20
CA SER A 95 -9.33 13.96 1.49
C SER A 95 -8.20 13.67 2.47
N PHE A 96 -7.70 12.44 2.50
CA PHE A 96 -6.55 12.10 3.32
C PHE A 96 -5.28 12.83 2.85
N TYR A 97 -4.98 12.84 1.55
CA TYR A 97 -3.81 13.52 1.00
C TYR A 97 -3.79 15.02 1.35
N LEU A 98 -4.97 15.67 1.35
CA LEU A 98 -5.10 17.10 1.70
C LEU A 98 -5.14 17.36 3.20
N SER A 99 -5.33 16.34 4.03
CA SER A 99 -5.40 16.46 5.48
C SER A 99 -4.03 16.74 6.10
N GLU A 100 -4.03 17.21 7.34
CA GLU A 100 -2.78 17.41 8.09
C GLU A 100 -2.01 16.11 8.36
N ASP A 101 -2.72 14.99 8.46
CA ASP A 101 -2.11 13.66 8.64
C ASP A 101 -1.46 13.17 7.34
N GLY A 102 -2.03 13.49 6.17
CA GLY A 102 -1.46 13.13 4.87
C GLY A 102 -0.26 14.00 4.45
N LYS A 103 -0.09 15.16 5.06
CA LYS A 103 1.09 16.04 4.83
C LYS A 103 2.30 15.63 5.66
N LYS A 104 2.13 14.74 6.61
CA LYS A 104 3.17 14.24 7.52
C LYS A 104 3.48 12.79 7.21
N GLU A 105 4.43 12.26 7.94
CA GLU A 105 4.71 10.83 7.96
C GLU A 105 3.49 10.04 8.46
N PHE A 106 3.18 8.97 7.77
CA PHE A 106 2.10 8.06 8.17
C PHE A 106 2.52 6.61 7.94
N ASN A 107 1.83 5.71 8.61
CA ASN A 107 2.13 4.30 8.51
C ASN A 107 1.26 3.63 7.45
N ILE A 108 1.90 2.77 6.67
CA ILE A 108 1.22 1.85 5.75
C ILE A 108 1.49 0.41 6.13
N ARG A 109 0.54 -0.43 5.84
CA ARG A 109 0.65 -1.87 5.97
C ARG A 109 0.42 -2.52 4.61
N ILE A 110 1.40 -3.30 4.17
CA ILE A 110 1.32 -4.08 2.94
C ILE A 110 1.19 -5.55 3.32
N ASN A 111 0.11 -6.18 2.86
CA ASN A 111 -0.16 -7.59 3.06
C ASN A 111 0.28 -8.36 1.81
N LEU A 112 1.43 -9.01 1.91
CA LEU A 112 1.91 -9.89 0.86
C LEU A 112 1.60 -11.33 1.26
N ALA A 113 0.98 -12.09 0.35
CA ALA A 113 0.83 -13.53 0.52
C ALA A 113 2.20 -14.19 0.36
N LYS A 114 2.80 -14.62 1.47
CA LYS A 114 3.96 -15.51 1.40
C LYS A 114 3.44 -16.94 1.33
N GLY A 115 3.74 -17.63 0.22
CA GLY A 115 3.50 -19.06 0.11
C GLY A 115 4.22 -19.78 1.25
N GLY A 116 3.49 -20.34 2.19
CA GLY A 116 4.04 -21.22 3.19
C GLY A 116 4.38 -22.55 2.52
N THR A 117 5.63 -22.94 2.49
CA THR A 117 6.01 -24.34 2.30
C THR A 117 5.63 -25.08 3.57
N ASP A 118 4.48 -25.71 3.56
CA ASP A 118 4.13 -26.66 4.62
C ASP A 118 4.94 -27.94 4.35
N THR A 119 6.06 -28.07 5.02
CA THR A 119 6.83 -29.32 5.08
C THR A 119 6.20 -30.27 6.10
N SER A 120 4.93 -30.56 5.98
CA SER A 120 4.38 -31.71 6.67
C SER A 120 4.79 -32.96 5.90
N SER A 121 5.69 -33.73 6.48
CA SER A 121 6.28 -34.95 5.96
C SER A 121 5.31 -36.15 5.90
N SER A 122 4.04 -35.93 5.83
CA SER A 122 3.04 -36.97 5.62
C SER A 122 2.32 -36.70 4.32
N GLY A 123 2.56 -37.49 3.30
CA GLY A 123 1.99 -37.49 1.94
C GLY A 123 0.49 -37.26 1.80
N ALA A 124 -0.05 -36.38 2.59
CA ALA A 124 -1.39 -35.86 2.49
C ALA A 124 -1.46 -34.80 1.40
N LEU A 125 -2.46 -34.91 0.54
CA LEU A 125 -2.85 -33.89 -0.43
C LEU A 125 -2.55 -32.48 0.09
N TYR A 126 -1.89 -31.66 -0.75
CA TYR A 126 -1.66 -30.25 -0.54
C TYR A 126 -2.99 -29.56 -0.17
N THR A 127 -3.23 -29.39 1.09
CA THR A 127 -4.21 -28.43 1.58
C THR A 127 -3.48 -27.10 1.66
N PRO A 128 -3.81 -26.12 0.81
CA PRO A 128 -3.23 -24.81 0.98
C PRO A 128 -3.65 -24.31 2.36
N THR A 129 -2.81 -24.52 3.35
CA THR A 129 -2.93 -23.86 4.62
C THR A 129 -2.91 -22.39 4.30
N MET A 130 -3.91 -21.63 4.73
CA MET A 130 -4.03 -20.20 4.52
C MET A 130 -2.64 -19.58 4.63
N ALA A 131 -2.12 -19.11 3.51
CA ALA A 131 -0.80 -18.51 3.47
C ALA A 131 -0.73 -17.50 4.61
N LYS A 132 0.22 -17.65 5.51
CA LYS A 132 0.45 -16.67 6.56
C LYS A 132 0.62 -15.33 5.87
N THR A 133 -0.41 -14.51 5.94
CA THR A 133 -0.36 -13.15 5.41
C THR A 133 0.67 -12.42 6.24
N SER A 134 1.88 -12.31 5.74
CA SER A 134 2.87 -11.48 6.40
C SER A 134 2.56 -10.03 6.03
N SER A 135 2.12 -9.26 7.00
CA SER A 135 2.01 -7.82 6.85
C SER A 135 3.36 -7.16 7.12
N GLU A 136 3.78 -6.31 6.23
CA GLU A 136 4.95 -5.45 6.39
C GLU A 136 4.47 -4.03 6.69
N LEU A 137 5.11 -3.40 7.67
CA LEU A 137 4.80 -2.04 8.11
C LEU A 137 5.90 -1.10 7.66
N TYR A 138 5.50 0.04 7.10
CA TYR A 138 6.43 1.09 6.67
C TYR A 138 5.91 2.44 7.10
N THR A 139 6.82 3.33 7.49
CA THR A 139 6.53 4.76 7.67
C THR A 139 6.92 5.46 6.38
N VAL A 140 5.97 6.18 5.80
CA VAL A 140 6.12 6.77 4.46
C VAL A 140 5.61 8.21 4.41
N LEU A 141 6.02 8.88 3.33
CA LEU A 141 5.50 10.17 2.89
C LEU A 141 4.92 10.02 1.48
N PHE A 142 3.98 10.88 1.10
CA PHE A 142 3.58 11.00 -0.30
C PHE A 142 4.71 11.66 -1.11
N GLY A 143 5.22 10.95 -2.11
CA GLY A 143 6.10 11.51 -3.13
C GLY A 143 5.31 12.34 -4.12
N PHE A 144 4.24 11.75 -4.68
CA PHE A 144 3.24 12.49 -5.45
C PHE A 144 1.87 11.81 -5.37
N CYS A 145 0.84 12.59 -5.72
CA CYS A 145 -0.51 12.08 -5.86
C CYS A 145 -1.22 12.85 -6.98
N ILE A 146 -1.73 12.13 -7.97
CA ILE A 146 -2.41 12.69 -9.13
C ILE A 146 -3.84 12.16 -9.16
N PHE A 147 -4.80 13.07 -9.25
CA PHE A 147 -6.23 12.77 -9.37
C PHE A 147 -6.77 13.36 -10.66
N SER A 148 -7.32 12.53 -11.52
CA SER A 148 -7.94 12.94 -12.80
C SER A 148 -9.36 12.43 -12.88
N VAL A 149 -10.33 13.34 -12.99
CA VAL A 149 -11.75 12.98 -13.15
C VAL A 149 -11.99 12.45 -14.55
N VAL A 150 -12.51 11.23 -14.66
CA VAL A 150 -12.86 10.61 -15.94
C VAL A 150 -14.32 10.89 -16.28
N LYS A 151 -15.22 10.74 -15.31
CA LYS A 151 -16.64 11.05 -15.42
C LYS A 151 -17.08 11.85 -14.22
N SER A 152 -17.81 12.92 -14.46
CA SER A 152 -18.46 13.74 -13.44
C SER A 152 -19.94 13.36 -13.35
N GLY A 153 -20.50 13.48 -12.16
CA GLY A 153 -21.90 13.17 -11.86
C GLY A 153 -22.04 12.60 -10.46
N LEU A 154 -23.21 12.03 -10.16
CA LEU A 154 -23.49 11.40 -8.86
C LEU A 154 -22.53 10.23 -8.54
N GLU A 155 -22.02 9.56 -9.58
CA GLU A 155 -21.05 8.48 -9.47
C GLU A 155 -19.80 8.84 -10.26
N ALA A 156 -19.04 9.81 -9.75
CA ALA A 156 -17.80 10.21 -10.41
C ALA A 156 -16.76 9.08 -10.34
N HIS A 157 -16.04 8.91 -11.44
CA HIS A 157 -14.93 7.97 -11.55
C HIS A 157 -13.65 8.72 -11.84
N TRP A 158 -12.57 8.23 -11.25
CA TRP A 158 -11.26 8.89 -11.25
C TRP A 158 -10.16 7.97 -11.74
N ASN A 159 -9.17 8.55 -12.38
CA ASN A 159 -7.86 7.92 -12.48
C ASN A 159 -6.98 8.52 -11.39
N VAL A 160 -6.39 7.66 -10.58
CA VAL A 160 -5.55 8.05 -9.44
C VAL A 160 -4.19 7.39 -9.58
N SER A 161 -3.13 8.16 -9.38
CA SER A 161 -1.75 7.64 -9.27
C SER A 161 -1.12 8.18 -8.02
N ILE A 162 -0.51 7.30 -7.23
CA ILE A 162 0.20 7.69 -6.02
C ILE A 162 1.59 7.07 -5.98
N GLU A 163 2.50 7.79 -5.39
CA GLU A 163 3.83 7.32 -5.04
C GLU A 163 4.09 7.62 -3.56
N LEU A 164 4.57 6.62 -2.85
CA LEU A 164 4.92 6.69 -1.44
C LEU A 164 6.40 6.40 -1.28
N GLU A 165 7.08 7.18 -0.47
CA GLU A 165 8.50 7.03 -0.19
C GLU A 165 8.71 6.73 1.30
N GLU A 166 9.53 5.73 1.59
CA GLU A 166 9.91 5.35 2.96
C GLU A 166 10.78 6.44 3.58
N VAL A 167 10.48 6.80 4.83
CA VAL A 167 11.20 7.81 5.62
C VAL A 167 12.55 7.31 6.12
#